data_01b422ad46c629c7fbe04db98d47b120
#
_entry.id   01b422ad46c629c7fbe04db98d47b120
#
_cell.length_a   1.000
_cell.length_b   1.000
_cell.length_c   1.000
_cell.angle_alpha   90.00
_cell.angle_beta   90.00
_cell.angle_gamma   90.00
#
_symmetry.space_group_name_H-M   'P 1'
#
loop_
_entity.id
_entity.type
_entity.pdbx_description
1 polymer ?
#
loop_
_entity_poly.entity_id
_entity_poly.type
_entity_poly.pdbx_seq_one_letter_code
_entity_poly.pdbx_strand_id
1 'polypeptide(L)'
;SEMCIRDSNLKALGFNTVETYVPWNLHEKEEGTYDFSKILDLSHFLELAQSLGLYAIVRPAPYICAEWEFGGLPAWLLTKECRIRSTDPRFMKYVKRYYQTLLPKIVPHLVTHGGNVLMVQVENEYGSYGEEKAYLRQVKKYLEEGGINVPLFTSDGPWQATLRAGSLIDDDVFTTGNFGSKAKENFADMAQFFEAHGKKWPLMCMEFWDGWFNRWKEPIIKRDPEELADAVKEALQIGSINLYMFHGGTNFGFMNGCSARGTIDLPQVTSYDYDAPLDEQGNPTEKYFALKRMMAENFPEMQQMEPW
;
A
#
# COMPACT_ATOMS: atom_id res chain seq x y z
N SER A 1 -4.91 16.46 14.15
CA SER A 1 -5.90 15.81 15.04
C SER A 1 -6.68 14.68 14.35
N GLU A 2 -7.01 14.81 13.07
CA GLU A 2 -7.77 13.78 12.34
C GLU A 2 -6.97 12.49 12.10
N MET A 3 -5.68 12.58 11.82
CA MET A 3 -4.81 11.40 11.69
C MET A 3 -4.76 10.59 12.98
N CYS A 4 -4.62 11.24 14.13
CA CYS A 4 -4.61 10.54 15.42
C CYS A 4 -5.88 9.73 15.69
N ILE A 5 -7.04 10.19 15.24
CA ILE A 5 -8.32 9.48 15.44
C ILE A 5 -8.34 8.19 14.62
N ARG A 6 -7.89 8.22 13.38
CA ARG A 6 -7.85 7.06 12.48
C ARG A 6 -6.87 6.01 13.00
N ASP A 7 -5.66 6.43 13.35
CA ASP A 7 -4.61 5.56 13.87
C ASP A 7 -5.01 4.96 15.23
N SER A 8 -5.66 5.75 16.09
CA SER A 8 -6.21 5.26 17.37
C SER A 8 -7.30 4.22 17.15
N ASN A 9 -8.16 4.39 16.15
CA ASN A 9 -9.19 3.41 15.79
C ASN A 9 -8.57 2.11 15.24
N LEU A 10 -7.50 2.21 14.46
CA LEU A 10 -6.75 1.06 13.97
C LEU A 10 -6.17 0.25 15.14
N LYS A 11 -5.52 0.93 16.07
CA LYS A 11 -4.97 0.30 17.27
C LYS A 11 -6.05 -0.31 18.15
N ALA A 12 -7.18 0.37 18.33
CA ALA A 12 -8.31 -0.13 19.12
C ALA A 12 -8.97 -1.39 18.53
N LEU A 13 -8.74 -1.71 17.25
CA LEU A 13 -9.09 -3.00 16.64
C LEU A 13 -8.13 -4.13 17.01
N GLY A 14 -6.94 -3.83 17.55
CA GLY A 14 -5.88 -4.79 17.78
C GLY A 14 -4.86 -4.90 16.63
N PHE A 15 -4.92 -4.02 15.64
CA PHE A 15 -3.90 -3.92 14.60
C PHE A 15 -2.68 -3.16 15.12
N ASN A 16 -1.50 -3.53 14.64
CA ASN A 16 -0.22 -3.04 15.16
C ASN A 16 0.58 -2.19 14.17
N THR A 17 0.09 -2.06 12.94
CA THR A 17 0.85 -1.42 11.84
C THR A 17 -0.08 -0.59 10.98
N VAL A 18 0.34 0.61 10.62
CA VAL A 18 -0.29 1.46 9.62
C VAL A 18 0.52 1.45 8.33
N GLU A 19 -0.15 1.48 7.19
CA GLU A 19 0.49 1.55 5.88
C GLU A 19 0.12 2.86 5.20
N THR A 20 1.06 3.45 4.46
CA THR A 20 0.80 4.61 3.62
C THR A 20 1.53 4.54 2.29
N TYR A 21 0.82 4.91 1.22
CA TYR A 21 1.43 5.32 -0.04
C TYR A 21 2.03 6.72 0.07
N VAL A 22 2.95 7.03 -0.84
CA VAL A 22 3.49 8.38 -1.03
C VAL A 22 3.28 8.79 -2.48
N PRO A 23 2.22 9.53 -2.80
CA PRO A 23 1.92 9.94 -4.17
C PRO A 23 2.93 10.99 -4.65
N TRP A 24 3.73 10.65 -5.64
CA TRP A 24 4.75 11.55 -6.19
C TRP A 24 4.13 12.86 -6.72
N ASN A 25 2.99 12.78 -7.41
CA ASN A 25 2.33 13.96 -7.99
C ASN A 25 1.77 14.96 -6.96
N LEU A 26 1.62 14.55 -5.69
CA LEU A 26 1.27 15.51 -4.62
C LEU A 26 2.49 16.26 -4.10
N HIS A 27 3.64 15.59 -4.08
CA HIS A 27 4.88 16.15 -3.53
C HIS A 27 5.68 16.95 -4.56
N GLU A 28 5.50 16.70 -5.86
CA GLU A 28 6.17 17.39 -6.97
C GLU A 28 5.16 17.73 -8.07
N LYS A 29 4.20 18.61 -7.76
CA LYS A 29 3.18 19.06 -8.72
C LYS A 29 3.79 19.76 -9.93
N GLU A 30 4.80 20.60 -9.69
CA GLU A 30 5.61 21.24 -10.69
C GLU A 30 7.03 20.66 -10.66
N GLU A 31 7.60 20.40 -11.83
CA GLU A 31 8.91 19.79 -11.94
C GLU A 31 9.98 20.54 -11.13
N GLY A 32 10.62 19.83 -10.19
CA GLY A 32 11.68 20.38 -9.36
C GLY A 32 11.20 21.15 -8.12
N THR A 33 9.90 21.32 -7.95
CA THR A 33 9.30 21.98 -6.77
C THR A 33 8.65 20.95 -5.86
N TYR A 34 9.18 20.79 -4.65
CA TYR A 34 8.75 19.79 -3.71
C TYR A 34 7.99 20.39 -2.53
N ASP A 35 6.89 19.74 -2.11
CA ASP A 35 6.11 20.09 -0.93
C ASP A 35 5.93 18.88 -0.01
N PHE A 36 6.42 19.00 1.22
CA PHE A 36 6.24 18.05 2.32
C PHE A 36 5.70 18.75 3.56
N SER A 37 4.85 19.76 3.37
CA SER A 37 4.30 20.55 4.46
C SER A 37 2.85 20.19 4.77
N LYS A 38 2.37 20.58 5.95
CA LYS A 38 0.99 20.42 6.40
C LYS A 38 0.50 18.96 6.29
N ILE A 39 -0.55 18.71 5.50
CA ILE A 39 -1.11 17.38 5.29
C ILE A 39 -0.19 16.46 4.47
N LEU A 40 0.84 17.00 3.85
CA LEU A 40 1.85 16.27 3.08
C LEU A 40 3.11 15.96 3.91
N ASP A 41 3.12 16.26 5.20
CA ASP A 41 4.26 16.00 6.09
C ASP A 41 4.33 14.51 6.48
N LEU A 42 5.03 13.74 5.67
CA LEU A 42 5.22 12.29 5.87
C LEU A 42 5.97 12.01 7.18
N SER A 43 6.99 12.79 7.52
CA SER A 43 7.75 12.60 8.76
C SER A 43 6.86 12.74 9.97
N HIS A 44 6.02 13.78 10.01
CA HIS A 44 5.08 13.99 11.10
C HIS A 44 4.03 12.86 11.19
N PHE A 45 3.55 12.35 10.05
CA PHE A 45 2.66 11.19 10.04
C PHE A 45 3.30 9.97 10.71
N LEU A 46 4.56 9.66 10.35
CA LEU A 46 5.30 8.53 10.94
C LEU A 46 5.56 8.71 12.43
N GLU A 47 5.87 9.94 12.89
CA GLU A 47 6.03 10.29 14.29
C GLU A 47 4.73 10.09 15.09
N LEU A 48 3.59 10.52 14.54
CA LEU A 48 2.28 10.31 15.16
C LEU A 48 1.96 8.82 15.29
N ALA A 49 2.16 8.03 14.24
CA ALA A 49 1.97 6.59 14.29
C ALA A 49 2.86 5.95 15.36
N GLN A 50 4.13 6.35 15.43
CA GLN A 50 5.06 5.87 16.46
C GLN A 50 4.61 6.25 17.87
N SER A 51 4.11 7.47 18.08
CA SER A 51 3.61 7.93 19.38
C SER A 51 2.42 7.10 19.89
N LEU A 52 1.66 6.50 18.98
CA LEU A 52 0.57 5.57 19.28
C LEU A 52 1.05 4.11 19.44
N GLY A 53 2.36 3.86 19.31
CA GLY A 53 2.93 2.52 19.37
C GLY A 53 2.61 1.67 18.13
N LEU A 54 2.34 2.30 16.99
CA LEU A 54 2.14 1.62 15.70
C LEU A 54 3.44 1.54 14.93
N TYR A 55 3.69 0.40 14.33
CA TYR A 55 4.65 0.27 13.25
C TYR A 55 4.09 0.90 11.96
N ALA A 56 4.97 1.11 10.98
CA ALA A 56 4.58 1.65 9.69
C ALA A 56 5.18 0.84 8.54
N ILE A 57 4.45 0.78 7.44
CA ILE A 57 4.90 0.29 6.14
C ILE A 57 4.79 1.46 5.17
N VAL A 58 5.86 1.76 4.44
CA VAL A 58 5.87 2.85 3.46
C VAL A 58 5.95 2.28 2.05
N ARG A 59 5.08 2.78 1.18
CA ARG A 59 4.98 2.38 -0.22
C ARG A 59 5.31 3.58 -1.12
N PRO A 60 6.62 3.91 -1.30
CA PRO A 60 7.08 5.12 -1.99
C PRO A 60 7.32 4.90 -3.48
N ALA A 61 6.75 3.87 -4.04
CA ALA A 61 6.93 3.49 -5.44
C ALA A 61 6.76 4.69 -6.36
N PRO A 62 7.44 4.77 -7.50
CA PRO A 62 7.15 5.89 -8.42
C PRO A 62 5.70 5.86 -8.88
N TYR A 63 5.14 4.67 -9.10
CA TYR A 63 3.74 4.40 -9.40
C TYR A 63 3.07 3.71 -8.20
N ILE A 64 1.93 4.21 -7.75
CA ILE A 64 1.22 3.67 -6.59
C ILE A 64 -0.14 3.04 -6.92
N CYS A 65 -0.66 3.20 -8.13
CA CYS A 65 -2.03 2.83 -8.49
C CYS A 65 -3.07 3.58 -7.65
N ALA A 66 -3.64 2.95 -6.65
CA ALA A 66 -4.50 3.48 -5.58
C ALA A 66 -5.73 4.25 -6.09
N GLU A 67 -6.18 3.99 -7.33
CA GLU A 67 -7.23 4.76 -8.01
C GLU A 67 -6.98 6.27 -7.93
N TRP A 68 -5.70 6.63 -7.88
CA TRP A 68 -5.19 7.99 -7.82
C TRP A 68 -4.83 8.50 -9.21
N GLU A 69 -4.95 9.81 -9.44
CA GLU A 69 -4.65 10.42 -10.75
C GLU A 69 -3.28 10.00 -11.27
N PHE A 70 -3.26 9.48 -12.49
CA PHE A 70 -2.08 8.95 -13.19
C PHE A 70 -1.26 7.95 -12.36
N GLY A 71 -1.93 7.21 -11.45
CA GLY A 71 -1.27 6.28 -10.53
C GLY A 71 -0.22 6.93 -9.63
N GLY A 72 -0.35 8.22 -9.34
CA GLY A 72 0.58 9.01 -8.53
C GLY A 72 1.77 9.59 -9.27
N LEU A 73 1.90 9.31 -10.58
CA LEU A 73 2.96 9.92 -11.39
C LEU A 73 2.64 11.39 -11.68
N PRO A 74 3.62 12.30 -11.67
CA PRO A 74 3.39 13.70 -12.04
C PRO A 74 3.01 13.86 -13.51
N ALA A 75 1.97 14.65 -13.80
CA ALA A 75 1.51 14.90 -15.16
C ALA A 75 2.57 15.53 -16.07
N TRP A 76 3.51 16.31 -15.52
CA TRP A 76 4.60 16.90 -16.30
C TRP A 76 5.53 15.85 -16.94
N LEU A 77 5.54 14.58 -16.45
CA LEU A 77 6.26 13.49 -17.12
C LEU A 77 5.78 13.24 -18.54
N LEU A 78 4.51 13.52 -18.86
CA LEU A 78 3.95 13.37 -20.19
C LEU A 78 4.65 14.28 -21.22
N THR A 79 5.29 15.37 -20.77
CA THR A 79 6.04 16.30 -21.62
C THR A 79 7.49 15.84 -21.90
N LYS A 80 7.93 14.73 -21.29
CA LYS A 80 9.33 14.27 -21.33
C LYS A 80 9.60 13.23 -22.41
N GLU A 81 8.58 12.80 -23.15
CA GLU A 81 8.69 11.76 -24.18
C GLU A 81 9.41 10.50 -23.67
N CYS A 82 9.19 10.13 -22.40
CA CYS A 82 9.79 8.98 -21.76
C CYS A 82 8.79 7.83 -21.60
N ARG A 83 9.27 6.62 -21.66
CA ARG A 83 8.49 5.44 -21.29
C ARG A 83 8.47 5.32 -19.77
N ILE A 84 7.30 5.55 -19.17
CA ILE A 84 7.09 5.38 -17.73
C ILE A 84 7.18 3.90 -17.31
N ARG A 85 7.44 3.65 -16.02
CA ARG A 85 7.54 2.31 -15.43
C ARG A 85 8.46 1.38 -16.23
N SER A 86 9.64 1.87 -16.58
CA SER A 86 10.64 1.15 -17.38
C SER A 86 12.05 1.64 -17.10
N THR A 87 13.05 0.97 -17.66
CA THR A 87 14.46 1.40 -17.62
C THR A 87 14.77 2.58 -18.53
N ASP A 88 13.80 3.23 -19.17
CA ASP A 88 14.05 4.43 -19.96
C ASP A 88 14.87 5.45 -19.13
N PRO A 89 16.09 5.83 -19.56
CA PRO A 89 16.95 6.72 -18.78
C PRO A 89 16.30 8.08 -18.48
N ARG A 90 15.41 8.54 -19.36
CA ARG A 90 14.68 9.79 -19.20
C ARG A 90 13.68 9.70 -18.04
N PHE A 91 12.98 8.55 -17.88
CA PHE A 91 12.11 8.28 -16.74
C PHE A 91 12.91 8.05 -15.45
N MET A 92 13.90 7.16 -15.49
CA MET A 92 14.71 6.79 -14.32
C MET A 92 15.49 7.96 -13.72
N LYS A 93 15.88 8.95 -14.55
CA LYS A 93 16.49 10.20 -14.08
C LYS A 93 15.57 10.95 -13.11
N TYR A 94 14.28 11.02 -13.40
CA TYR A 94 13.31 11.73 -12.56
C TYR A 94 12.94 10.92 -11.32
N VAL A 95 12.84 9.60 -11.42
CA VAL A 95 12.66 8.72 -10.27
C VAL A 95 13.81 8.88 -9.28
N LYS A 96 15.05 8.85 -9.76
CA LYS A 96 16.24 9.06 -8.94
C LYS A 96 16.20 10.39 -8.21
N ARG A 97 15.89 11.48 -8.94
CA ARG A 97 15.78 12.82 -8.37
C ARG A 97 14.69 12.89 -7.28
N TYR A 98 13.54 12.31 -7.53
CA TYR A 98 12.44 12.23 -6.55
C TYR A 98 12.87 11.50 -5.30
N TYR A 99 13.50 10.34 -5.42
CA TYR A 99 13.96 9.58 -4.27
C TYR A 99 15.07 10.30 -3.48
N GLN A 100 15.93 11.06 -4.13
CA GLN A 100 16.93 11.90 -3.44
C GLN A 100 16.27 12.93 -2.50
N THR A 101 15.05 13.35 -2.80
CA THR A 101 14.28 14.28 -1.96
C THR A 101 13.39 13.56 -0.96
N LEU A 102 12.76 12.46 -1.36
CA LEU A 102 11.81 11.72 -0.53
C LEU A 102 12.51 10.88 0.54
N LEU A 103 13.53 10.10 0.18
CA LEU A 103 14.10 9.10 1.09
C LEU A 103 14.70 9.70 2.36
N PRO A 104 15.30 10.90 2.37
CA PRO A 104 15.69 11.57 3.62
C PRO A 104 14.54 11.87 4.59
N LYS A 105 13.28 11.81 4.13
CA LYS A 105 12.09 11.94 4.99
C LYS A 105 11.66 10.60 5.62
N ILE A 106 12.11 9.48 5.07
CA ILE A 106 11.75 8.12 5.51
C ILE A 106 12.87 7.52 6.38
N VAL A 107 14.12 7.67 5.95
CA VAL A 107 15.29 7.03 6.58
C VAL A 107 15.40 7.27 8.10
N PRO A 108 15.18 8.48 8.63
CA PRO A 108 15.22 8.71 10.08
C PRO A 108 14.19 7.90 10.89
N HIS A 109 13.11 7.46 10.23
CA HIS A 109 11.99 6.72 10.84
C HIS A 109 12.08 5.20 10.68
N LEU A 110 13.15 4.67 10.07
CA LEU A 110 13.35 3.24 9.98
C LEU A 110 13.57 2.61 11.36
N VAL A 111 13.07 1.39 11.58
CA VAL A 111 13.29 0.67 12.85
C VAL A 111 14.77 0.50 13.18
N THR A 112 15.62 0.41 12.18
CA THR A 112 17.09 0.37 12.30
C THR A 112 17.70 1.67 12.84
N HIS A 113 16.94 2.76 12.83
CA HIS A 113 17.32 4.07 13.38
C HIS A 113 16.48 4.45 14.61
N GLY A 114 15.75 3.49 15.21
CA GLY A 114 14.89 3.74 16.37
C GLY A 114 13.50 4.30 16.03
N GLY A 115 13.14 4.32 14.77
CA GLY A 115 11.79 4.68 14.29
C GLY A 115 10.84 3.50 14.27
N ASN A 116 9.78 3.61 13.47
CA ASN A 116 8.70 2.63 13.39
C ASN A 116 8.49 2.02 12.01
N VAL A 117 9.22 2.43 10.98
CA VAL A 117 9.08 1.88 9.62
C VAL A 117 9.74 0.51 9.53
N LEU A 118 8.91 -0.53 9.32
CA LEU A 118 9.34 -1.93 9.25
C LEU A 118 9.87 -2.34 7.89
N MET A 119 9.21 -1.90 6.82
CA MET A 119 9.47 -2.34 5.45
C MET A 119 9.10 -1.23 4.46
N VAL A 120 9.73 -1.29 3.28
CA VAL A 120 9.50 -0.33 2.18
C VAL A 120 9.25 -1.09 0.89
N GLN A 121 8.23 -0.68 0.13
CA GLN A 121 7.85 -1.33 -1.12
C GLN A 121 8.74 -0.90 -2.30
N VAL A 122 8.99 -1.88 -3.18
CA VAL A 122 9.57 -1.68 -4.51
C VAL A 122 8.45 -1.69 -5.53
N GLU A 123 8.15 -0.57 -6.18
CA GLU A 123 7.12 -0.42 -7.19
C GLU A 123 5.71 -0.79 -6.67
N ASN A 124 4.73 -1.03 -7.51
CA ASN A 124 3.40 -1.48 -7.11
C ASN A 124 2.75 -2.34 -8.19
N GLU A 125 2.37 -3.56 -7.83
CA GLU A 125 1.67 -4.53 -8.71
C GLU A 125 2.25 -4.59 -10.13
N TYR A 126 3.57 -4.52 -10.22
CA TYR A 126 4.27 -4.46 -11.51
C TYR A 126 3.99 -5.69 -12.38
N GLY A 127 3.73 -6.84 -11.76
CA GLY A 127 3.41 -8.08 -12.46
C GLY A 127 2.09 -8.06 -13.25
N SER A 128 1.20 -7.09 -12.96
CA SER A 128 0.01 -6.82 -13.75
C SER A 128 0.22 -5.79 -14.87
N TYR A 129 1.38 -5.14 -14.90
CA TYR A 129 1.75 -4.13 -15.88
C TYR A 129 2.84 -4.60 -16.85
N GLY A 130 3.87 -5.30 -16.34
CA GLY A 130 5.01 -5.73 -17.12
C GLY A 130 5.86 -6.78 -16.41
N GLU A 131 7.01 -7.10 -17.02
CA GLU A 131 7.94 -8.12 -16.52
C GLU A 131 9.41 -7.67 -16.58
N GLU A 132 9.68 -6.36 -16.73
CA GLU A 132 11.03 -5.82 -16.87
C GLU A 132 11.77 -5.83 -15.51
N LYS A 133 12.39 -6.95 -15.15
CA LYS A 133 13.13 -7.11 -13.88
C LYS A 133 14.25 -6.09 -13.71
N ALA A 134 14.86 -5.65 -14.81
CA ALA A 134 15.90 -4.62 -14.77
C ALA A 134 15.37 -3.30 -14.20
N TYR A 135 14.13 -2.93 -14.52
CA TYR A 135 13.45 -1.76 -13.95
C TYR A 135 13.24 -1.91 -12.44
N LEU A 136 12.67 -3.03 -12.01
CA LEU A 136 12.44 -3.29 -10.59
C LEU A 136 13.76 -3.30 -9.78
N ARG A 137 14.81 -3.90 -10.33
CA ARG A 137 16.15 -3.88 -9.71
C ARG A 137 16.73 -2.46 -9.62
N GLN A 138 16.46 -1.63 -10.62
CA GLN A 138 16.93 -0.25 -10.58
C GLN A 138 16.16 0.57 -9.52
N VAL A 139 14.86 0.35 -9.35
CA VAL A 139 14.08 0.97 -8.27
C VAL A 139 14.61 0.51 -6.90
N LYS A 140 14.79 -0.82 -6.72
CA LYS A 140 15.41 -1.39 -5.52
C LYS A 140 16.75 -0.73 -5.20
N LYS A 141 17.62 -0.63 -6.20
CA LYS A 141 18.94 -0.01 -6.06
C LYS A 141 18.85 1.44 -5.58
N TYR A 142 17.92 2.23 -6.12
CA TYR A 142 17.74 3.62 -5.70
C TYR A 142 17.25 3.73 -4.24
N LEU A 143 16.41 2.82 -3.79
CA LEU A 143 15.97 2.74 -2.39
C LEU A 143 17.17 2.44 -1.47
N GLU A 144 17.99 1.44 -1.81
CA GLU A 144 19.17 1.04 -1.05
C GLU A 144 20.24 2.15 -1.02
N GLU A 145 20.54 2.74 -2.17
CA GLU A 145 21.47 3.88 -2.27
C GLU A 145 20.98 5.11 -1.51
N GLY A 146 19.67 5.28 -1.36
CA GLY A 146 19.03 6.33 -0.57
C GLY A 146 19.00 6.08 0.93
N GLY A 147 19.53 4.94 1.39
CA GLY A 147 19.68 4.63 2.82
C GLY A 147 18.60 3.72 3.40
N ILE A 148 17.72 3.15 2.59
CA ILE A 148 16.75 2.15 3.08
C ILE A 148 17.49 0.85 3.39
N ASN A 149 17.51 0.49 4.67
CA ASN A 149 18.19 -0.70 5.20
C ASN A 149 17.27 -1.62 6.03
N VAL A 150 15.96 -1.47 5.83
CA VAL A 150 14.94 -2.41 6.30
C VAL A 150 14.53 -3.33 5.14
N PRO A 151 13.82 -4.43 5.40
CA PRO A 151 13.35 -5.31 4.33
C PRO A 151 12.59 -4.53 3.24
N LEU A 152 12.98 -4.78 1.99
CA LEU A 152 12.21 -4.36 0.82
C LEU A 152 11.23 -5.45 0.44
N PHE A 153 10.08 -5.07 -0.12
CA PHE A 153 9.09 -6.02 -0.58
C PHE A 153 8.46 -5.62 -1.91
N THR A 154 7.93 -6.60 -2.63
CA THR A 154 7.03 -6.42 -3.77
C THR A 154 5.65 -6.92 -3.42
N SER A 155 4.63 -6.42 -4.09
CA SER A 155 3.23 -6.76 -3.87
C SER A 155 2.52 -6.92 -5.22
N ASP A 156 1.96 -8.10 -5.46
CA ASP A 156 1.29 -8.47 -6.71
C ASP A 156 0.06 -9.34 -6.42
N GLY A 157 -0.78 -9.55 -7.42
CA GLY A 157 -1.78 -10.61 -7.33
C GLY A 157 -1.14 -11.97 -7.01
N PRO A 158 -1.78 -12.84 -6.23
CA PRO A 158 -1.16 -14.06 -5.70
C PRO A 158 -1.00 -15.19 -6.72
N TRP A 159 -1.29 -14.91 -7.99
CA TRP A 159 -1.22 -15.90 -9.07
C TRP A 159 0.21 -16.07 -9.57
N GLN A 160 0.56 -17.29 -9.99
CA GLN A 160 1.92 -17.63 -10.44
C GLN A 160 2.47 -16.70 -11.54
N ALA A 161 1.61 -16.26 -12.47
CA ALA A 161 2.02 -15.37 -13.55
C ALA A 161 2.43 -13.98 -13.04
N THR A 162 1.60 -13.36 -12.19
CA THR A 162 1.86 -12.02 -11.63
C THR A 162 3.02 -12.03 -10.63
N LEU A 163 3.09 -13.04 -9.77
CA LEU A 163 4.22 -13.22 -8.84
C LEU A 163 5.54 -13.40 -9.61
N ARG A 164 5.53 -14.19 -10.67
CA ARG A 164 6.72 -14.39 -11.51
C ARG A 164 7.15 -13.10 -12.21
N ALA A 165 6.19 -12.35 -12.75
CA ALA A 165 6.48 -11.12 -13.49
C ALA A 165 6.88 -9.96 -12.55
N GLY A 166 6.20 -9.78 -11.42
CA GLY A 166 6.33 -8.61 -10.55
C GLY A 166 7.28 -8.75 -9.36
N SER A 167 7.61 -9.97 -8.92
CA SER A 167 8.48 -10.16 -7.77
C SER A 167 9.97 -10.00 -8.10
N LEU A 168 10.76 -9.76 -7.06
CA LEU A 168 12.21 -9.87 -7.06
C LEU A 168 12.67 -10.97 -6.09
N ILE A 169 11.99 -12.12 -6.13
CA ILE A 169 12.24 -13.23 -5.21
C ILE A 169 13.67 -13.77 -5.32
N ASP A 170 14.23 -13.79 -6.52
CA ASP A 170 15.61 -14.24 -6.79
C ASP A 170 16.65 -13.22 -6.30
N ASP A 171 16.24 -11.99 -6.02
CA ASP A 171 17.08 -10.92 -5.46
C ASP A 171 16.86 -10.77 -3.94
N ASP A 172 16.29 -11.76 -3.27
CA ASP A 172 15.97 -11.78 -1.84
C ASP A 172 15.03 -10.63 -1.37
N VAL A 173 14.21 -10.10 -2.27
CA VAL A 173 13.16 -9.13 -1.92
C VAL A 173 11.91 -9.88 -1.49
N PHE A 174 11.37 -9.52 -0.32
CA PHE A 174 10.20 -10.18 0.25
C PHE A 174 8.99 -10.04 -0.69
N THR A 175 8.32 -11.15 -0.98
CA THR A 175 7.17 -11.19 -1.88
C THR A 175 5.89 -11.26 -1.09
N THR A 176 4.97 -10.32 -1.32
CA THR A 176 3.63 -10.29 -0.72
C THR A 176 2.56 -10.46 -1.80
N GLY A 177 1.34 -10.83 -1.39
CA GLY A 177 0.19 -10.96 -2.30
C GLY A 177 -0.88 -9.92 -2.01
N ASN A 178 -1.73 -9.66 -3.00
CA ASN A 178 -2.89 -8.78 -2.89
C ASN A 178 -4.16 -9.56 -3.24
N PHE A 179 -5.09 -9.67 -2.30
CA PHE A 179 -6.38 -10.35 -2.49
C PHE A 179 -7.36 -9.97 -1.36
N GLY A 180 -8.66 -10.14 -1.57
CA GLY A 180 -9.69 -9.81 -0.56
C GLY A 180 -10.53 -11.00 -0.12
N SER A 181 -10.23 -12.21 -0.61
CA SER A 181 -10.97 -13.44 -0.31
C SER A 181 -10.11 -14.67 -0.59
N LYS A 182 -10.63 -15.87 -0.26
CA LYS A 182 -9.95 -17.15 -0.53
C LYS A 182 -8.51 -17.17 0.01
N ALA A 183 -8.34 -16.73 1.25
CA ALA A 183 -7.01 -16.58 1.86
C ALA A 183 -6.24 -17.90 1.87
N LYS A 184 -6.94 -19.00 2.16
CA LYS A 184 -6.32 -20.33 2.21
C LYS A 184 -5.70 -20.74 0.86
N GLU A 185 -6.45 -20.57 -0.23
CA GLU A 185 -5.99 -20.91 -1.58
C GLU A 185 -4.87 -19.96 -2.02
N ASN A 186 -5.06 -18.66 -1.83
CA ASN A 186 -4.10 -17.65 -2.25
C ASN A 186 -2.77 -17.77 -1.48
N PHE A 187 -2.81 -18.00 -0.18
CA PHE A 187 -1.60 -18.24 0.60
C PHE A 187 -0.93 -19.58 0.24
N ALA A 188 -1.71 -20.61 -0.12
CA ALA A 188 -1.13 -21.86 -0.61
C ALA A 188 -0.40 -21.67 -1.93
N ASP A 189 -0.95 -20.90 -2.86
CA ASP A 189 -0.30 -20.55 -4.14
C ASP A 189 1.00 -19.77 -3.93
N MET A 190 1.00 -18.81 -2.98
CA MET A 190 2.20 -18.06 -2.61
C MET A 190 3.26 -18.97 -1.96
N ALA A 191 2.85 -19.87 -1.06
CA ALA A 191 3.76 -20.83 -0.42
C ALA A 191 4.42 -21.76 -1.46
N GLN A 192 3.65 -22.23 -2.44
CA GLN A 192 4.17 -23.02 -3.55
C GLN A 192 5.18 -22.22 -4.38
N PHE A 193 4.88 -20.95 -4.64
CA PHE A 193 5.82 -20.07 -5.35
C PHE A 193 7.12 -19.87 -4.57
N PHE A 194 7.05 -19.68 -3.24
CA PHE A 194 8.23 -19.57 -2.38
C PHE A 194 9.06 -20.85 -2.39
N GLU A 195 8.41 -22.01 -2.24
CA GLU A 195 9.08 -23.31 -2.25
C GLU A 195 9.82 -23.57 -3.56
N ALA A 196 9.19 -23.24 -4.69
CA ALA A 196 9.80 -23.37 -6.03
C ALA A 196 11.08 -22.53 -6.20
N HIS A 197 11.23 -21.44 -5.40
CA HIS A 197 12.41 -20.57 -5.37
C HIS A 197 13.31 -20.82 -4.15
N GLY A 198 13.09 -21.90 -3.40
CA GLY A 198 13.90 -22.24 -2.22
C GLY A 198 13.74 -21.31 -1.04
N LYS A 199 12.62 -20.58 -0.96
CA LYS A 199 12.34 -19.63 0.12
C LYS A 199 11.42 -20.24 1.18
N LYS A 200 11.66 -19.87 2.44
CA LYS A 200 10.82 -20.22 3.60
C LYS A 200 10.38 -18.93 4.29
N TRP A 201 9.68 -18.09 3.59
CA TRP A 201 9.23 -16.79 4.08
C TRP A 201 7.85 -16.87 4.72
N PRO A 202 7.54 -15.95 5.65
CA PRO A 202 6.19 -15.81 6.15
C PRO A 202 5.23 -15.41 5.01
N LEU A 203 3.97 -15.75 5.17
CA LEU A 203 2.92 -15.38 4.22
C LEU A 203 2.30 -14.05 4.64
N MET A 204 2.18 -13.13 3.71
CA MET A 204 1.58 -11.82 3.95
C MET A 204 0.74 -11.35 2.77
N CYS A 205 -0.47 -10.91 3.07
CA CYS A 205 -1.32 -10.16 2.16
C CYS A 205 -1.13 -8.66 2.41
N MET A 206 -0.52 -7.95 1.47
CA MET A 206 -0.23 -6.52 1.62
C MET A 206 -1.45 -5.65 1.34
N GLU A 207 -2.36 -6.12 0.50
CA GLU A 207 -3.66 -5.50 0.29
C GLU A 207 -4.74 -6.55 0.46
N PHE A 208 -5.34 -6.59 1.65
CA PHE A 208 -6.54 -7.37 1.86
C PHE A 208 -7.75 -6.48 1.57
N TRP A 209 -8.35 -6.66 0.39
CA TRP A 209 -9.42 -5.80 -0.10
C TRP A 209 -10.71 -6.02 0.69
N ASP A 210 -11.01 -5.10 1.58
CA ASP A 210 -12.15 -5.14 2.48
C ASP A 210 -13.44 -4.51 1.91
N GLY A 211 -13.34 -3.89 0.79
CA GLY A 211 -14.39 -3.27 -0.03
C GLY A 211 -13.91 -3.15 -1.46
N TRP A 212 -14.31 -2.09 -2.15
CA TRP A 212 -13.84 -1.77 -3.49
C TRP A 212 -14.08 -0.29 -3.82
N PHE A 213 -13.35 0.22 -4.80
CA PHE A 213 -13.57 1.56 -5.34
C PHE A 213 -14.77 1.59 -6.30
N ASN A 214 -15.30 2.78 -6.51
CA ASN A 214 -16.48 2.99 -7.34
C ASN A 214 -16.15 3.79 -8.60
N ARG A 215 -16.85 3.49 -9.68
CA ARG A 215 -16.74 4.18 -10.96
C ARG A 215 -18.04 4.90 -11.31
N TRP A 216 -17.93 5.97 -12.09
CA TRP A 216 -19.08 6.64 -12.65
C TRP A 216 -19.95 5.67 -13.45
N LYS A 217 -21.28 5.78 -13.28
CA LYS A 217 -22.30 4.95 -13.96
C LYS A 217 -22.31 3.46 -13.60
N GLU A 218 -21.52 3.04 -12.64
CA GLU A 218 -21.57 1.68 -12.09
C GLU A 218 -22.25 1.69 -10.71
N PRO A 219 -22.88 0.57 -10.28
CA PRO A 219 -23.43 0.45 -8.94
C PRO A 219 -22.36 0.64 -7.87
N ILE A 220 -22.73 1.24 -6.74
CA ILE A 220 -21.86 1.35 -5.58
C ILE A 220 -21.64 -0.06 -5.00
N ILE A 221 -20.39 -0.44 -4.86
CA ILE A 221 -19.99 -1.75 -4.35
C ILE A 221 -20.07 -1.74 -2.82
N LYS A 222 -20.68 -2.78 -2.28
CA LYS A 222 -20.78 -3.04 -0.84
C LYS A 222 -20.36 -4.48 -0.56
N ARG A 223 -19.71 -4.69 0.58
CA ARG A 223 -19.32 -5.99 1.09
C ARG A 223 -19.93 -6.22 2.49
N ASP A 224 -20.49 -7.38 2.71
CA ASP A 224 -21.12 -7.72 3.99
C ASP A 224 -20.11 -7.68 5.14
N PRO A 225 -20.41 -7.02 6.27
CA PRO A 225 -19.49 -6.86 7.39
C PRO A 225 -19.09 -8.18 8.07
N GLU A 226 -20.00 -9.11 8.24
CA GLU A 226 -19.73 -10.39 8.90
C GLU A 226 -18.94 -11.33 7.98
N GLU A 227 -19.26 -11.35 6.68
CA GLU A 227 -18.48 -12.07 5.68
C GLU A 227 -17.03 -11.55 5.63
N LEU A 228 -16.84 -10.23 5.68
CA LEU A 228 -15.50 -9.65 5.76
C LEU A 228 -14.77 -10.09 7.02
N ALA A 229 -15.42 -10.05 8.18
CA ALA A 229 -14.80 -10.45 9.44
C ALA A 229 -14.37 -11.93 9.42
N ASP A 230 -15.19 -12.81 8.84
CA ASP A 230 -14.84 -14.22 8.66
C ASP A 230 -13.65 -14.41 7.70
N ALA A 231 -13.63 -13.66 6.59
CA ALA A 231 -12.53 -13.71 5.63
C ALA A 231 -11.20 -13.21 6.23
N VAL A 232 -11.24 -12.13 7.02
CA VAL A 232 -10.07 -11.62 7.77
C VAL A 232 -9.59 -12.62 8.80
N LYS A 233 -10.50 -13.24 9.56
CA LYS A 233 -10.17 -14.30 10.52
C LYS A 233 -9.44 -15.45 9.84
N GLU A 234 -9.97 -15.97 8.72
CA GLU A 234 -9.32 -17.05 7.97
C GLU A 234 -7.89 -16.65 7.56
N ALA A 235 -7.71 -15.44 7.04
CA ALA A 235 -6.41 -14.96 6.62
C ALA A 235 -5.41 -14.84 7.79
N LEU A 236 -5.83 -14.27 8.93
CA LEU A 236 -5.00 -14.12 10.12
C LEU A 236 -4.61 -15.45 10.78
N GLN A 237 -5.37 -16.52 10.57
CA GLN A 237 -4.99 -17.85 11.04
C GLN A 237 -3.85 -18.49 10.24
N ILE A 238 -3.54 -17.95 9.06
CA ILE A 238 -2.53 -18.48 8.13
C ILE A 238 -1.31 -17.56 8.03
N GLY A 239 -1.53 -16.26 7.95
CA GLY A 239 -0.48 -15.28 7.72
C GLY A 239 -0.82 -13.90 8.24
N SER A 240 -0.05 -12.91 7.82
CA SER A 240 -0.28 -11.50 8.13
C SER A 240 -1.11 -10.84 7.04
N ILE A 241 -1.89 -9.85 7.42
CA ILE A 241 -2.65 -9.02 6.47
C ILE A 241 -2.42 -7.53 6.72
N ASN A 242 -2.62 -6.74 5.69
CA ASN A 242 -2.78 -5.29 5.73
C ASN A 242 -4.11 -4.96 5.06
N LEU A 243 -5.04 -4.36 5.81
CA LEU A 243 -6.36 -4.00 5.28
C LEU A 243 -6.23 -2.90 4.23
N TYR A 244 -6.88 -3.09 3.10
CA TYR A 244 -6.97 -2.12 2.02
C TYR A 244 -8.45 -1.88 1.67
N MET A 245 -9.05 -0.74 2.03
CA MET A 245 -8.52 0.37 2.80
C MET A 245 -9.09 0.32 4.22
N PHE A 246 -8.30 0.58 5.23
CA PHE A 246 -8.84 0.86 6.56
C PHE A 246 -9.61 2.19 6.59
N HIS A 247 -9.10 3.18 5.88
CA HIS A 247 -9.72 4.47 5.60
C HIS A 247 -9.36 4.93 4.19
N GLY A 248 -10.33 5.03 3.30
CA GLY A 248 -10.10 5.45 1.91
C GLY A 248 -10.08 6.97 1.74
N GLY A 249 -11.01 7.67 2.37
CA GLY A 249 -11.10 9.12 2.32
C GLY A 249 -11.71 9.66 1.02
N THR A 250 -11.31 10.87 0.65
CA THR A 250 -11.83 11.62 -0.49
C THR A 250 -10.68 12.13 -1.36
N ASN A 251 -10.71 11.84 -2.65
CA ASN A 251 -9.71 12.26 -3.62
C ASN A 251 -10.02 13.68 -4.14
N PHE A 252 -9.75 14.69 -3.33
CA PHE A 252 -10.02 16.08 -3.67
C PHE A 252 -9.17 16.57 -4.85
N GLY A 253 -9.64 17.62 -5.52
CA GLY A 253 -8.88 18.35 -6.54
C GLY A 253 -8.69 17.56 -7.83
N PHE A 254 -9.68 16.76 -8.23
CA PHE A 254 -9.62 15.89 -9.41
C PHE A 254 -8.49 14.85 -9.37
N MET A 255 -8.12 14.42 -8.15
CA MET A 255 -7.10 13.38 -7.96
C MET A 255 -7.64 11.96 -8.02
N ASN A 256 -8.96 11.78 -8.25
CA ASN A 256 -9.54 10.48 -8.57
C ASN A 256 -9.03 9.99 -9.92
N GLY A 257 -8.60 8.75 -9.97
CA GLY A 257 -8.01 8.16 -11.17
C GLY A 257 -9.03 7.70 -12.19
N CYS A 258 -8.53 7.02 -13.21
CA CYS A 258 -9.30 6.43 -14.27
C CYS A 258 -8.77 5.05 -14.61
N SER A 259 -9.64 4.04 -14.59
CA SER A 259 -9.33 2.72 -15.14
C SER A 259 -9.63 2.69 -16.63
N ALA A 260 -9.12 1.69 -17.34
CA ALA A 260 -9.46 1.43 -18.72
C ALA A 260 -9.95 0.00 -18.92
N ARG A 261 -10.91 -0.20 -19.82
CA ARG A 261 -11.33 -1.51 -20.27
C ARG A 261 -11.31 -1.52 -21.80
N GLY A 262 -10.20 -2.02 -22.35
CA GLY A 262 -9.91 -1.88 -23.77
C GLY A 262 -9.72 -0.40 -24.14
N THR A 263 -10.63 0.15 -24.95
CA THR A 263 -10.61 1.55 -25.40
C THR A 263 -11.58 2.46 -24.61
N ILE A 264 -12.21 1.92 -23.54
CA ILE A 264 -13.21 2.65 -22.76
C ILE A 264 -12.56 3.14 -21.47
N ASP A 265 -12.61 4.45 -21.23
CA ASP A 265 -12.22 5.06 -19.98
C ASP A 265 -13.31 4.87 -18.92
N LEU A 266 -12.89 4.47 -17.73
CA LEU A 266 -13.74 4.18 -16.58
C LEU A 266 -13.32 5.04 -15.40
N PRO A 267 -13.70 6.35 -15.39
CA PRO A 267 -13.28 7.26 -14.34
C PRO A 267 -13.88 6.84 -12.98
N GLN A 268 -13.06 6.88 -11.95
CA GLN A 268 -13.50 6.71 -10.58
C GLN A 268 -14.24 7.94 -10.09
N VAL A 269 -15.08 7.77 -9.07
CA VAL A 269 -15.73 8.90 -8.38
C VAL A 269 -14.73 9.54 -7.41
N THR A 270 -14.99 10.79 -7.00
CA THR A 270 -14.15 11.54 -6.05
C THR A 270 -14.08 10.88 -4.68
N SER A 271 -15.19 10.28 -4.23
CA SER A 271 -15.22 9.51 -2.99
C SER A 271 -14.37 8.25 -3.14
N TYR A 272 -13.42 8.08 -2.25
CA TYR A 272 -12.67 6.84 -2.08
C TYR A 272 -13.10 6.12 -0.80
N ASP A 273 -14.39 6.18 -0.50
CA ASP A 273 -14.99 5.52 0.67
C ASP A 273 -14.60 4.05 0.76
N TYR A 274 -14.50 3.38 -0.37
CA TYR A 274 -14.05 1.99 -0.51
C TYR A 274 -14.95 0.99 0.23
N ASP A 275 -16.03 1.45 0.84
CA ASP A 275 -16.81 0.68 1.82
C ASP A 275 -15.92 0.19 3.00
N ALA A 276 -14.97 1.03 3.40
CA ALA A 276 -13.94 0.72 4.37
C ALA A 276 -14.49 0.62 5.82
N PRO A 277 -13.71 0.06 6.75
CA PRO A 277 -14.06 0.06 8.18
C PRO A 277 -14.28 1.46 8.77
N LEU A 278 -13.56 2.48 8.30
CA LEU A 278 -13.86 3.88 8.59
C LEU A 278 -14.44 4.56 7.35
N ASP A 279 -15.51 5.35 7.52
CA ASP A 279 -16.07 6.16 6.45
C ASP A 279 -15.13 7.32 6.03
N GLU A 280 -15.52 8.11 5.02
CA GLU A 280 -14.71 9.24 4.53
C GLU A 280 -14.37 10.27 5.63
N GLN A 281 -15.20 10.39 6.65
CA GLN A 281 -15.00 11.30 7.77
C GLN A 281 -14.16 10.70 8.90
N GLY A 282 -13.87 9.39 8.81
CA GLY A 282 -13.13 8.65 9.83
C GLY A 282 -13.99 8.03 10.92
N ASN A 283 -15.33 8.00 10.76
CA ASN A 283 -16.22 7.35 11.71
C ASN A 283 -16.24 5.84 11.54
N PRO A 284 -16.27 5.06 12.64
CA PRO A 284 -16.44 3.61 12.57
C PRO A 284 -17.75 3.20 11.91
N THR A 285 -17.68 2.23 11.00
CA THR A 285 -18.82 1.63 10.31
C THR A 285 -19.20 0.27 10.93
N GLU A 286 -20.24 -0.37 10.40
CA GLU A 286 -20.59 -1.75 10.79
C GLU A 286 -19.45 -2.73 10.58
N LYS A 287 -18.65 -2.56 9.52
CA LYS A 287 -17.44 -3.36 9.28
C LYS A 287 -16.41 -3.21 10.39
N TYR A 288 -16.19 -1.99 10.87
CA TYR A 288 -15.30 -1.76 12.00
C TYR A 288 -15.73 -2.56 13.22
N PHE A 289 -17.01 -2.52 13.56
CA PHE A 289 -17.52 -3.23 14.73
C PHE A 289 -17.54 -4.76 14.54
N ALA A 290 -17.81 -5.26 13.33
CA ALA A 290 -17.69 -6.69 13.02
C ALA A 290 -16.25 -7.18 13.19
N LEU A 291 -15.28 -6.44 12.64
CA LEU A 291 -13.84 -6.74 12.82
C LEU A 291 -13.44 -6.68 14.30
N LYS A 292 -13.91 -5.69 15.04
CA LYS A 292 -13.61 -5.55 16.47
C LYS A 292 -14.10 -6.75 17.29
N ARG A 293 -15.33 -7.22 17.05
CA ARG A 293 -15.86 -8.42 17.69
C ARG A 293 -15.02 -9.66 17.33
N MET A 294 -14.76 -9.85 16.04
CA MET A 294 -13.96 -10.97 15.54
C MET A 294 -12.56 -10.99 16.18
N MET A 295 -11.89 -9.84 16.24
CA MET A 295 -10.56 -9.74 16.85
C MET A 295 -10.60 -10.06 18.35
N ALA A 296 -11.59 -9.53 19.09
CA ALA A 296 -11.75 -9.79 20.53
C ALA A 296 -11.98 -11.28 20.84
N GLU A 297 -12.76 -11.94 19.99
CA GLU A 297 -13.14 -13.35 20.21
C GLU A 297 -12.04 -14.34 19.79
N ASN A 298 -11.26 -14.01 18.76
CA ASN A 298 -10.34 -14.98 18.15
C ASN A 298 -8.85 -14.65 18.34
N PHE A 299 -8.52 -13.37 18.62
CA PHE A 299 -7.15 -12.87 18.78
C PHE A 299 -7.05 -11.94 20.00
N PRO A 300 -7.49 -12.39 21.22
CA PRO A 300 -7.55 -11.53 22.40
C PRO A 300 -6.18 -10.96 22.80
N GLU A 301 -5.09 -11.66 22.49
CA GLU A 301 -3.72 -11.22 22.74
C GLU A 301 -3.34 -9.96 21.95
N MET A 302 -3.96 -9.74 20.79
CA MET A 302 -3.72 -8.55 19.96
C MET A 302 -4.38 -7.29 20.55
N GLN A 303 -5.34 -7.44 21.44
CA GLN A 303 -6.05 -6.34 22.09
C GLN A 303 -5.39 -5.84 23.38
N GLN A 304 -4.38 -6.55 23.88
CA GLN A 304 -3.65 -6.18 25.10
C GLN A 304 -2.65 -5.03 24.87
N MET A 305 -2.54 -4.52 23.66
CA MET A 305 -1.86 -3.25 23.41
C MET A 305 -2.78 -2.13 23.87
N GLU A 306 -2.50 -1.63 25.09
CA GLU A 306 -3.25 -0.53 25.70
C GLU A 306 -3.44 0.63 24.72
N PRO A 307 -4.68 1.14 24.53
CA PRO A 307 -4.85 2.43 23.86
C PRO A 307 -4.27 3.51 24.77
N TRP A 308 -3.45 4.35 24.20
CA TRP A 308 -2.88 5.51 24.90
C TRP A 308 -3.92 6.60 25.09
#